data_8c0bf0207e1db1f966c45606ad90cfa8
#
_entry.id   8c0bf0207e1db1f966c45606ad90cfa8
#
_cell.length_a   1.000
_cell.length_b   1.000
_cell.length_c   1.000
_cell.angle_alpha   90.00
_cell.angle_beta   90.00
_cell.angle_gamma   90.00
#
_symmetry.space_group_name_H-M   'P 1'
#
loop_
_entity.id
_entity.type
_entity.pdbx_description
1 polymer ?
#
loop_
_entity_poly.entity_id
_entity_poly.type
_entity_poly.pdbx_seq_one_letter_code
_entity_poly.pdbx_strand_id
1 'polypeptide(L)'
;QTSALPISGDNPKINNSVGSPKNPNRRKVTLKNKECRCLLAQMKSTAQHEKSQIAVAELFSPPRFSLEAQKRGQQGIAFDLKQGWNLLNPLTQRKVDALLDELCPELLIVCPPCTYSGGWEHLNSCYRTPLERAKLLHENRARLKFSRQQIEKQVQRGGEFMFEHPWGASTWNDPEFEILCKKYGVIKTDMCQHGLKCPETELKIRKSTGLMASRSLAQHVRTCDGLHQHRRIEGKLKTGQLDRKSTRLNSSHVSESRM
;
A
#
# COMPACT_ATOMS: atom_id res chain seq x y z
N GLN A 1 41.59 -11.76 48.95
CA GLN A 1 40.90 -11.43 50.21
C GLN A 1 39.47 -10.97 49.88
N THR A 2 38.55 -11.86 50.17
CA THR A 2 37.10 -11.71 50.08
C THR A 2 36.61 -10.96 51.32
N SER A 3 35.81 -9.92 51.14
CA SER A 3 35.05 -9.32 52.23
C SER A 3 33.59 -9.24 51.83
N ALA A 4 32.78 -10.08 52.50
CA ALA A 4 31.34 -10.09 52.41
C ALA A 4 30.75 -9.05 53.35
N LEU A 5 29.71 -8.34 52.95
CA LEU A 5 28.86 -7.49 53.79
C LEU A 5 27.46 -8.11 53.93
N PRO A 6 26.81 -7.95 55.09
CA PRO A 6 25.60 -8.69 55.44
C PRO A 6 24.33 -8.06 54.92
N ILE A 7 23.37 -8.93 54.61
CA ILE A 7 21.98 -8.60 54.22
C ILE A 7 21.19 -8.38 55.51
N SER A 8 20.66 -7.18 55.71
CA SER A 8 19.62 -6.94 56.70
C SER A 8 18.31 -6.62 55.96
N GLY A 9 17.30 -7.44 56.26
CA GLY A 9 15.97 -7.31 55.69
C GLY A 9 15.17 -6.20 56.40
N ASP A 10 14.30 -5.61 55.62
CA ASP A 10 12.98 -5.15 56.10
C ASP A 10 12.09 -4.89 54.86
N ASN A 11 11.03 -5.69 54.77
CA ASN A 11 10.01 -5.55 53.73
C ASN A 11 8.88 -4.64 54.25
N PRO A 12 8.65 -3.47 53.72
CA PRO A 12 7.42 -2.74 54.04
C PRO A 12 6.26 -3.28 53.19
N LYS A 13 5.21 -3.69 53.88
CA LYS A 13 3.89 -4.01 53.31
C LYS A 13 3.34 -2.81 52.54
N ILE A 14 3.23 -2.92 51.22
CA ILE A 14 2.57 -1.92 50.40
C ILE A 14 1.08 -2.28 50.33
N ASN A 15 0.26 -1.45 50.99
CA ASN A 15 -1.19 -1.45 50.87
C ASN A 15 -1.60 -1.00 49.46
N ASN A 16 -2.11 -1.91 48.65
CA ASN A 16 -2.76 -1.62 47.36
C ASN A 16 -4.19 -1.15 47.60
N SER A 17 -4.38 0.16 47.63
CA SER A 17 -5.68 0.78 47.39
C SER A 17 -5.47 2.14 46.74
N VAL A 18 -5.18 2.12 45.40
CA VAL A 18 -5.24 3.34 44.61
C VAL A 18 -6.23 3.08 43.48
N GLY A 19 -7.40 3.67 43.64
CA GLY A 19 -8.43 3.71 42.62
C GLY A 19 -7.90 4.36 41.34
N SER A 20 -8.07 3.71 40.20
CA SER A 20 -7.71 4.24 38.91
C SER A 20 -8.45 5.56 38.64
N PRO A 21 -7.76 6.66 38.28
CA PRO A 21 -8.43 7.89 37.92
C PRO A 21 -9.25 7.68 36.62
N LYS A 22 -10.56 7.88 36.74
CA LYS A 22 -11.46 7.94 35.56
C LYS A 22 -11.02 9.12 34.70
N ASN A 23 -10.44 8.85 33.55
CA ASN A 23 -10.04 9.86 32.56
C ASN A 23 -11.32 10.45 31.92
N PRO A 24 -11.69 11.72 32.19
CA PRO A 24 -12.93 12.32 31.69
C PRO A 24 -12.89 12.69 30.20
N ASN A 25 -11.75 12.47 29.52
CA ASN A 25 -11.56 12.86 28.12
C ASN A 25 -11.61 11.69 27.11
N ARG A 26 -12.33 10.63 27.41
CA ARG A 26 -12.69 9.64 26.40
C ARG A 26 -13.73 10.25 25.45
N ARG A 27 -13.30 11.21 24.62
CA ARG A 27 -14.09 11.67 23.46
C ARG A 27 -14.33 10.45 22.59
N LYS A 28 -15.57 9.99 22.55
CA LYS A 28 -16.02 9.05 21.52
C LYS A 28 -15.73 9.73 20.18
N VAL A 29 -14.73 9.22 19.45
CA VAL A 29 -14.49 9.62 18.06
C VAL A 29 -15.69 9.09 17.27
N THR A 30 -16.73 9.91 17.22
CA THR A 30 -17.91 9.64 16.39
C THR A 30 -17.44 9.91 14.96
N LEU A 31 -17.20 8.84 14.22
CA LEU A 31 -16.87 8.91 12.80
C LEU A 31 -17.98 9.65 12.07
N LYS A 32 -17.74 10.92 11.76
CA LYS A 32 -18.61 11.79 10.93
C LYS A 32 -18.45 11.47 9.42
N ASN A 33 -18.15 10.27 9.02
CA ASN A 33 -18.21 9.89 7.61
C ASN A 33 -19.49 9.11 7.36
N LYS A 34 -20.57 9.85 7.13
CA LYS A 34 -21.86 9.33 6.69
C LYS A 34 -21.72 8.43 5.44
N GLU A 35 -20.82 8.79 4.54
CA GLU A 35 -20.53 8.03 3.31
C GLU A 35 -19.89 6.67 3.58
N CYS A 36 -18.94 6.61 4.50
CA CYS A 36 -18.30 5.33 4.86
C CYS A 36 -19.27 4.38 5.58
N ARG A 37 -20.20 4.92 6.37
CA ARG A 37 -21.29 4.12 6.99
C ARG A 37 -22.31 3.66 5.96
N CYS A 38 -22.61 4.47 4.94
CA CYS A 38 -23.54 4.11 3.89
C CYS A 38 -22.95 2.99 3.00
N LEU A 39 -21.68 3.06 2.64
CA LEU A 39 -20.97 2.00 1.92
C LEU A 39 -20.90 0.69 2.71
N LEU A 40 -20.56 0.74 3.99
CA LEU A 40 -20.57 -0.43 4.87
C LEU A 40 -21.97 -1.01 5.09
N ALA A 41 -22.99 -0.17 5.18
CA ALA A 41 -24.38 -0.62 5.31
C ALA A 41 -24.90 -1.23 4.00
N GLN A 42 -24.56 -0.67 2.86
CA GLN A 42 -24.88 -1.25 1.55
C GLN A 42 -24.18 -2.58 1.33
N MET A 43 -22.88 -2.69 1.70
CA MET A 43 -22.12 -3.94 1.60
C MET A 43 -22.66 -5.03 2.55
N LYS A 44 -23.12 -4.67 3.76
CA LYS A 44 -23.74 -5.62 4.70
C LYS A 44 -25.13 -6.07 4.26
N SER A 45 -25.90 -5.21 3.62
CA SER A 45 -27.22 -5.55 3.07
C SER A 45 -27.13 -6.53 1.89
N THR A 46 -26.08 -6.41 1.07
CA THR A 46 -25.84 -7.36 -0.04
C THR A 46 -25.20 -8.67 0.42
N ALA A 47 -24.48 -8.68 1.56
CA ALA A 47 -23.81 -9.88 2.09
C ALA A 47 -24.79 -10.92 2.70
N GLN A 48 -26.08 -10.59 2.86
CA GLN A 48 -27.10 -11.55 3.31
C GLN A 48 -27.72 -12.38 2.17
N HIS A 49 -27.49 -12.02 0.93
CA HIS A 49 -27.89 -12.82 -0.22
C HIS A 49 -26.65 -13.23 -1.02
N GLU A 50 -26.29 -14.52 -0.90
CA GLU A 50 -25.14 -15.19 -1.52
C GLU A 50 -23.79 -14.56 -1.10
N LYS A 51 -22.80 -15.38 -0.70
CA LYS A 51 -21.40 -14.92 -0.51
C LYS A 51 -20.92 -14.23 -1.78
N SER A 52 -21.23 -12.94 -1.94
CA SER A 52 -20.75 -12.15 -3.04
C SER A 52 -19.28 -11.88 -2.78
N GLN A 53 -18.48 -12.78 -3.25
CA GLN A 53 -17.05 -12.71 -3.24
C GLN A 53 -16.64 -11.44 -4.00
N ILE A 54 -15.93 -10.55 -3.33
CA ILE A 54 -15.43 -9.35 -3.99
C ILE A 54 -14.36 -9.77 -4.97
N ALA A 55 -14.51 -9.42 -6.24
CA ALA A 55 -13.56 -9.80 -7.27
C ALA A 55 -12.19 -9.17 -7.03
N VAL A 56 -12.13 -7.88 -6.63
CA VAL A 56 -10.85 -7.20 -6.43
C VAL A 56 -10.87 -6.22 -5.27
N ALA A 57 -9.80 -6.25 -4.47
CA ALA A 57 -9.48 -5.22 -3.48
C ALA A 57 -8.15 -4.56 -3.82
N GLU A 58 -8.08 -3.24 -3.68
CA GLU A 58 -6.87 -2.44 -3.93
C GLU A 58 -6.39 -1.78 -2.63
N LEU A 59 -5.10 -1.91 -2.33
CA LEU A 59 -4.42 -1.21 -1.24
C LEU A 59 -3.44 -0.19 -1.78
N PHE A 60 -3.44 1.01 -1.20
CA PHE A 60 -2.59 2.14 -1.60
C PHE A 60 -2.76 2.56 -3.06
N SER A 61 -3.89 2.27 -3.64
CA SER A 61 -4.22 2.60 -5.03
C SER A 61 -5.59 3.27 -5.08
N PRO A 62 -5.73 4.37 -5.85
CA PRO A 62 -7.07 4.86 -6.17
C PRO A 62 -7.84 3.80 -6.95
N PRO A 63 -9.18 3.80 -6.91
CA PRO A 63 -9.99 2.76 -7.52
C PRO A 63 -9.78 2.73 -9.04
N ARG A 64 -9.08 1.74 -9.53
CA ARG A 64 -8.80 1.50 -10.96
C ARG A 64 -9.28 0.12 -11.36
N PHE A 65 -8.70 -0.90 -10.74
CA PHE A 65 -9.11 -2.28 -10.96
C PHE A 65 -10.50 -2.53 -10.37
N SER A 66 -10.81 -1.94 -9.22
CA SER A 66 -12.15 -2.00 -8.63
C SER A 66 -13.21 -1.36 -9.53
N LEU A 67 -12.91 -0.20 -10.14
CA LEU A 67 -13.82 0.42 -11.13
C LEU A 67 -13.95 -0.42 -12.41
N GLU A 68 -12.86 -1.06 -12.84
CA GLU A 68 -12.92 -1.93 -14.02
C GLU A 68 -13.71 -3.21 -13.73
N ALA A 69 -13.59 -3.76 -12.52
CA ALA A 69 -14.43 -4.87 -12.08
C ALA A 69 -15.92 -4.47 -12.06
N GLN A 70 -16.23 -3.28 -11.55
CA GLN A 70 -17.61 -2.77 -11.53
C GLN A 70 -18.21 -2.62 -12.94
N LYS A 71 -17.42 -2.15 -13.93
CA LYS A 71 -17.87 -2.11 -15.34
C LYS A 71 -18.24 -3.49 -15.91
N ARG A 72 -17.65 -4.54 -15.35
CA ARG A 72 -17.91 -5.94 -15.71
C ARG A 72 -18.99 -6.60 -14.84
N GLY A 73 -19.70 -5.81 -14.03
CA GLY A 73 -20.75 -6.31 -13.13
C GLY A 73 -20.22 -7.03 -11.88
N GLN A 74 -18.92 -6.92 -11.61
CA GLN A 74 -18.28 -7.51 -10.42
C GLN A 74 -18.11 -6.47 -9.32
N GLN A 75 -17.98 -6.91 -8.07
CA GLN A 75 -17.70 -5.99 -6.97
C GLN A 75 -16.20 -5.77 -6.79
N GLY A 76 -15.82 -4.51 -6.53
CA GLY A 76 -14.45 -4.12 -6.23
C GLY A 76 -14.38 -3.00 -5.21
N ILE A 77 -13.34 -2.99 -4.41
CA ILE A 77 -13.10 -1.98 -3.36
C ILE A 77 -11.67 -1.47 -3.41
N ALA A 78 -11.47 -0.19 -3.08
CA ALA A 78 -10.13 0.39 -2.97
C ALA A 78 -9.95 1.11 -1.63
N PHE A 79 -8.78 0.93 -1.03
CA PHE A 79 -8.36 1.55 0.22
C PHE A 79 -7.17 2.48 -0.06
N ASP A 80 -7.47 3.73 -0.36
CA ASP A 80 -6.49 4.76 -0.70
C ASP A 80 -6.67 6.00 0.18
N LEU A 81 -5.58 6.74 0.39
CA LEU A 81 -5.58 7.96 1.20
C LEU A 81 -6.58 9.01 0.67
N LYS A 82 -6.73 9.15 -0.65
CA LYS A 82 -7.70 10.07 -1.27
C LYS A 82 -9.15 9.72 -0.98
N GLN A 83 -9.40 8.46 -0.61
CA GLN A 83 -10.71 7.97 -0.19
C GLN A 83 -10.87 7.96 1.33
N GLY A 84 -9.93 8.59 2.07
CA GLY A 84 -9.95 8.68 3.52
C GLY A 84 -9.33 7.49 4.25
N TRP A 85 -8.70 6.55 3.54
CA TRP A 85 -8.04 5.39 4.13
C TRP A 85 -6.55 5.64 4.36
N ASN A 86 -6.19 6.27 5.47
CA ASN A 86 -4.79 6.42 5.85
C ASN A 86 -4.22 5.10 6.37
N LEU A 87 -3.61 4.32 5.48
CA LEU A 87 -2.99 3.03 5.79
C LEU A 87 -1.65 3.12 6.57
N LEU A 88 -1.19 4.32 6.94
CA LEU A 88 -0.15 4.51 7.96
C LEU A 88 -0.73 4.49 9.38
N ASN A 89 -2.03 4.72 9.55
CA ASN A 89 -2.68 4.70 10.85
C ASN A 89 -3.00 3.26 11.25
N PRO A 90 -2.49 2.76 12.41
CA PRO A 90 -2.74 1.39 12.86
C PRO A 90 -4.22 1.05 13.09
N LEU A 91 -5.05 2.04 13.45
CA LEU A 91 -6.49 1.83 13.59
C LEU A 91 -7.16 1.59 12.23
N THR A 92 -6.71 2.32 11.20
CA THR A 92 -7.18 2.14 9.84
C THR A 92 -6.72 0.79 9.29
N GLN A 93 -5.46 0.40 9.53
CA GLN A 93 -4.95 -0.91 9.14
C GLN A 93 -5.81 -2.04 9.73
N ARG A 94 -6.13 -1.99 11.04
CA ARG A 94 -7.00 -3.00 11.67
C ARG A 94 -8.40 -3.06 11.06
N LYS A 95 -8.98 -1.91 10.70
CA LYS A 95 -10.28 -1.86 10.02
C LYS A 95 -10.23 -2.49 8.64
N VAL A 96 -9.21 -2.15 7.86
CA VAL A 96 -9.03 -2.72 6.51
C VAL A 96 -8.73 -4.20 6.59
N ASP A 97 -7.92 -4.63 7.55
CA ASP A 97 -7.63 -6.03 7.80
C ASP A 97 -8.92 -6.84 8.07
N ALA A 98 -9.76 -6.35 9.00
CA ALA A 98 -11.05 -6.98 9.29
C ALA A 98 -12.00 -7.02 8.08
N LEU A 99 -12.03 -5.93 7.28
CA LEU A 99 -12.83 -5.89 6.06
C LEU A 99 -12.33 -6.89 5.02
N LEU A 100 -11.03 -7.03 4.82
CA LEU A 100 -10.47 -7.99 3.88
C LEU A 100 -10.71 -9.44 4.35
N ASP A 101 -10.73 -9.69 5.67
CA ASP A 101 -11.09 -10.99 6.23
C ASP A 101 -12.60 -11.32 6.03
N GLU A 102 -13.47 -10.29 6.12
CA GLU A 102 -14.92 -10.43 5.89
C GLU A 102 -15.27 -10.61 4.40
N LEU A 103 -14.61 -9.81 3.53
CA LEU A 103 -14.93 -9.70 2.12
C LEU A 103 -14.27 -10.78 1.25
N CYS A 104 -13.19 -11.38 1.72
CA CYS A 104 -12.43 -12.45 1.04
C CYS A 104 -12.24 -12.19 -0.46
N PRO A 105 -11.54 -11.10 -0.87
CA PRO A 105 -11.39 -10.77 -2.29
C PRO A 105 -10.70 -11.90 -3.06
N GLU A 106 -11.12 -12.13 -4.31
CA GLU A 106 -10.43 -13.08 -5.20
C GLU A 106 -9.03 -12.60 -5.53
N LEU A 107 -8.88 -11.31 -5.81
CA LEU A 107 -7.62 -10.66 -6.14
C LEU A 107 -7.34 -9.48 -5.21
N LEU A 108 -6.19 -9.49 -4.57
CA LEU A 108 -5.65 -8.36 -3.80
C LEU A 108 -4.54 -7.66 -4.59
N ILE A 109 -4.73 -6.38 -4.90
CA ILE A 109 -3.73 -5.54 -5.56
C ILE A 109 -3.12 -4.60 -4.54
N VAL A 110 -1.80 -4.54 -4.48
CA VAL A 110 -1.05 -3.77 -3.49
C VAL A 110 -0.03 -2.89 -4.20
N CYS A 111 -0.23 -1.56 -4.16
CA CYS A 111 0.63 -0.59 -4.83
C CYS A 111 1.08 0.51 -3.87
N PRO A 112 1.96 0.22 -2.90
CA PRO A 112 2.38 1.22 -1.93
C PRO A 112 3.17 2.35 -2.59
N PRO A 113 3.19 3.55 -1.98
CA PRO A 113 4.00 4.66 -2.48
C PRO A 113 5.47 4.31 -2.59
N CYS A 114 6.06 4.60 -3.75
CA CYS A 114 7.48 4.39 -4.01
C CYS A 114 8.37 5.62 -3.68
N THR A 115 7.86 6.57 -2.91
CA THR A 115 8.54 7.86 -2.64
C THR A 115 9.93 7.69 -2.02
N TYR A 116 10.09 6.71 -1.14
CA TYR A 116 11.37 6.39 -0.52
C TYR A 116 12.20 5.39 -1.33
N SER A 117 11.57 4.42 -1.94
CA SER A 117 12.24 3.27 -2.57
C SER A 117 12.44 3.39 -4.08
N GLY A 118 11.83 4.39 -4.72
CA GLY A 118 11.95 4.61 -6.17
C GLY A 118 13.26 5.27 -6.59
N GLY A 119 13.65 5.13 -7.86
CA GLY A 119 14.90 5.67 -8.39
C GLY A 119 15.08 7.20 -8.23
N TRP A 120 13.98 7.95 -8.12
CA TRP A 120 14.01 9.40 -7.87
C TRP A 120 14.45 9.77 -6.45
N GLU A 121 14.47 8.82 -5.52
CA GLU A 121 14.94 9.08 -4.16
C GLU A 121 16.42 9.51 -4.14
N HIS A 122 17.25 8.93 -4.97
CA HIS A 122 18.67 9.33 -5.08
C HIS A 122 18.84 10.80 -5.45
N LEU A 123 17.95 11.34 -6.30
CA LEU A 123 17.97 12.74 -6.69
C LEU A 123 17.36 13.67 -5.63
N ASN A 124 16.36 13.18 -4.90
CA ASN A 124 15.63 13.97 -3.91
C ASN A 124 16.28 13.93 -2.51
N SER A 125 17.07 12.91 -2.22
CA SER A 125 17.65 12.70 -0.89
C SER A 125 18.63 13.81 -0.49
N CYS A 126 19.34 14.42 -1.45
CA CYS A 126 20.24 15.54 -1.19
C CYS A 126 19.52 16.82 -0.73
N TYR A 127 18.23 16.96 -1.06
CA TYR A 127 17.41 18.12 -0.66
C TYR A 127 16.64 17.88 0.65
N ARG A 128 16.78 16.71 1.27
CA ARG A 128 16.06 16.35 2.51
C ARG A 128 16.99 16.35 3.70
N THR A 129 16.47 16.84 4.81
CA THR A 129 17.14 16.73 6.10
C THR A 129 17.23 15.27 6.56
N PRO A 130 18.18 14.93 7.47
CA PRO A 130 18.26 13.59 8.06
C PRO A 130 16.94 13.14 8.70
N LEU A 131 16.23 14.06 9.36
CA LEU A 131 14.95 13.79 10.01
C LEU A 131 13.86 13.42 9.00
N GLU A 132 13.74 14.16 7.90
CA GLU A 132 12.79 13.85 6.83
C GLU A 132 13.08 12.49 6.18
N ARG A 133 14.36 12.16 5.96
CA ARG A 133 14.74 10.83 5.44
C ARG A 133 14.37 9.72 6.42
N ALA A 134 14.65 9.90 7.71
CA ALA A 134 14.28 8.94 8.75
C ALA A 134 12.76 8.73 8.83
N LYS A 135 11.98 9.81 8.76
CA LYS A 135 10.51 9.76 8.70
C LYS A 135 10.03 8.96 7.49
N LEU A 136 10.53 9.27 6.30
CA LEU A 136 10.14 8.57 5.06
C LEU A 136 10.51 7.08 5.10
N LEU A 137 11.67 6.73 5.65
CA LEU A 137 12.08 5.34 5.85
C LEU A 137 11.11 4.62 6.81
N HIS A 138 10.79 5.25 7.93
CA HIS A 138 9.84 4.69 8.90
C HIS A 138 8.46 4.44 8.28
N GLU A 139 7.92 5.43 7.57
CA GLU A 139 6.64 5.30 6.87
C GLU A 139 6.69 4.22 5.78
N ASN A 140 7.79 4.14 5.00
CA ASN A 140 7.97 3.11 3.99
C ASN A 140 7.94 1.71 4.62
N ARG A 141 8.69 1.49 5.68
CA ARG A 141 8.71 0.21 6.41
C ARG A 141 7.34 -0.18 6.96
N ALA A 142 6.59 0.79 7.51
CA ALA A 142 5.23 0.55 7.99
C ALA A 142 4.29 0.11 6.85
N ARG A 143 4.38 0.74 5.67
CA ARG A 143 3.60 0.36 4.48
C ARG A 143 3.99 -1.03 3.99
N LEU A 144 5.28 -1.31 3.88
CA LEU A 144 5.77 -2.62 3.42
C LEU A 144 5.37 -3.75 4.38
N LYS A 145 5.52 -3.52 5.68
CA LYS A 145 5.09 -4.49 6.71
C LYS A 145 3.60 -4.82 6.59
N PHE A 146 2.74 -3.80 6.48
CA PHE A 146 1.30 -4.01 6.29
C PHE A 146 1.00 -4.70 4.97
N SER A 147 1.66 -4.29 3.88
CA SER A 147 1.52 -4.94 2.56
C SER A 147 1.87 -6.42 2.63
N ARG A 148 2.99 -6.78 3.26
CA ARG A 148 3.40 -8.17 3.45
C ARG A 148 2.35 -8.98 4.21
N GLN A 149 1.88 -8.46 5.34
CA GLN A 149 0.86 -9.11 6.16
C GLN A 149 -0.42 -9.40 5.36
N GLN A 150 -0.87 -8.44 4.56
CA GLN A 150 -2.08 -8.61 3.75
C GLN A 150 -1.88 -9.61 2.60
N ILE A 151 -0.70 -9.62 1.97
CA ILE A 151 -0.35 -10.62 0.95
C ILE A 151 -0.34 -12.03 1.55
N GLU A 152 0.34 -12.21 2.70
CA GLU A 152 0.40 -13.49 3.39
C GLU A 152 -0.98 -14.02 3.77
N LYS A 153 -1.85 -13.16 4.32
CA LYS A 153 -3.25 -13.48 4.63
C LYS A 153 -4.05 -13.83 3.38
N GLN A 154 -3.88 -13.06 2.29
CA GLN A 154 -4.57 -13.31 1.04
C GLN A 154 -4.26 -14.70 0.48
N VAL A 155 -2.98 -15.08 0.51
CA VAL A 155 -2.55 -16.42 0.08
C VAL A 155 -3.08 -17.51 1.02
N GLN A 156 -3.10 -17.27 2.34
CA GLN A 156 -3.69 -18.22 3.31
C GLN A 156 -5.19 -18.45 3.06
N ARG A 157 -5.91 -17.43 2.58
CA ARG A 157 -7.33 -17.54 2.19
C ARG A 157 -7.53 -18.23 0.83
N GLY A 158 -6.45 -18.57 0.12
CA GLY A 158 -6.51 -19.15 -1.22
C GLY A 158 -6.77 -18.13 -2.34
N GLY A 159 -6.73 -16.83 -2.03
CA GLY A 159 -6.91 -15.76 -3.01
C GLY A 159 -5.60 -15.42 -3.74
N GLU A 160 -5.76 -14.74 -4.87
CA GLU A 160 -4.66 -14.26 -5.71
C GLU A 160 -4.17 -12.90 -5.22
N PHE A 161 -2.91 -12.56 -5.51
CA PHE A 161 -2.38 -11.24 -5.23
C PHE A 161 -1.48 -10.71 -6.33
N MET A 162 -1.35 -9.40 -6.39
CA MET A 162 -0.37 -8.67 -7.20
C MET A 162 0.19 -7.50 -6.39
N PHE A 163 1.52 -7.44 -6.26
CA PHE A 163 2.24 -6.32 -5.68
C PHE A 163 3.03 -5.59 -6.76
N GLU A 164 2.86 -4.27 -6.87
CA GLU A 164 3.49 -3.41 -7.88
C GLU A 164 4.44 -2.42 -7.25
N HIS A 165 5.68 -2.34 -7.80
CA HIS A 165 6.64 -1.29 -7.47
C HIS A 165 7.57 -1.04 -8.67
N PRO A 166 8.24 0.14 -8.76
CA PRO A 166 9.23 0.36 -9.82
C PRO A 166 10.26 -0.76 -9.88
N TRP A 167 10.66 -1.17 -11.08
CA TRP A 167 11.62 -2.27 -11.27
C TRP A 167 12.92 -2.07 -10.49
N GLY A 168 13.48 -0.86 -10.46
CA GLY A 168 14.71 -0.52 -9.73
C GLY A 168 14.48 -0.06 -8.28
N ALA A 169 13.31 -0.34 -7.68
CA ALA A 169 13.03 0.09 -6.31
C ALA A 169 13.86 -0.71 -5.30
N SER A 170 14.37 -0.02 -4.26
CA SER A 170 15.06 -0.66 -3.15
C SER A 170 14.17 -1.60 -2.33
N THR A 171 12.86 -1.51 -2.49
CA THR A 171 11.88 -2.43 -1.87
C THR A 171 12.17 -3.90 -2.16
N TRP A 172 12.67 -4.23 -3.34
CA TRP A 172 12.96 -5.62 -3.71
C TRP A 172 14.10 -6.25 -2.90
N ASN A 173 14.93 -5.40 -2.27
CA ASN A 173 16.02 -5.79 -1.38
C ASN A 173 15.70 -5.44 0.10
N ASP A 174 14.48 -5.01 0.40
CA ASP A 174 14.08 -4.71 1.78
C ASP A 174 13.89 -6.02 2.57
N PRO A 175 14.49 -6.15 3.78
CA PRO A 175 14.38 -7.37 4.58
C PRO A 175 12.94 -7.81 4.86
N GLU A 176 12.00 -6.87 4.97
CA GLU A 176 10.57 -7.17 5.15
C GLU A 176 9.96 -7.84 3.92
N PHE A 177 10.52 -7.60 2.72
CA PHE A 177 10.01 -8.13 1.46
C PHE A 177 10.84 -9.29 0.90
N GLU A 178 12.08 -9.44 1.33
CA GLU A 178 13.00 -10.46 0.80
C GLU A 178 12.41 -11.88 0.81
N ILE A 179 11.71 -12.23 1.87
CA ILE A 179 11.06 -13.55 2.01
C ILE A 179 10.02 -13.75 0.91
N LEU A 180 9.19 -12.75 0.64
CA LEU A 180 8.19 -12.82 -0.43
C LEU A 180 8.87 -12.85 -1.81
N CYS A 181 9.90 -12.02 -2.02
CA CYS A 181 10.66 -12.01 -3.27
C CYS A 181 11.30 -13.35 -3.58
N LYS A 182 11.84 -14.03 -2.57
CA LYS A 182 12.39 -15.39 -2.72
C LYS A 182 11.32 -16.43 -3.03
N LYS A 183 10.13 -16.29 -2.44
CA LYS A 183 9.02 -17.23 -2.60
C LYS A 183 8.30 -17.12 -3.94
N TYR A 184 8.03 -15.89 -4.39
CA TYR A 184 7.19 -15.63 -5.57
C TYR A 184 7.98 -15.14 -6.79
N GLY A 185 9.19 -14.65 -6.59
CA GLY A 185 9.96 -13.96 -7.61
C GLY A 185 9.45 -12.55 -7.89
N VAL A 186 10.29 -11.77 -8.54
CA VAL A 186 9.91 -10.44 -9.06
C VAL A 186 10.08 -10.45 -10.56
N ILE A 187 9.01 -10.17 -11.29
CA ILE A 187 8.97 -10.20 -12.75
C ILE A 187 8.97 -8.78 -13.26
N LYS A 188 9.87 -8.48 -14.18
CA LYS A 188 9.89 -7.20 -14.87
C LYS A 188 8.78 -7.13 -15.91
N THR A 189 8.05 -6.02 -15.90
CA THR A 189 7.13 -5.65 -16.97
C THR A 189 7.41 -4.25 -17.47
N ASP A 190 7.12 -3.99 -18.73
CA ASP A 190 7.26 -2.66 -19.34
C ASP A 190 5.88 -2.15 -19.78
N MET A 191 5.44 -1.02 -19.23
CA MET A 191 4.09 -0.48 -19.44
C MET A 191 3.76 -0.16 -20.90
N CYS A 192 4.74 0.03 -21.76
CA CYS A 192 4.53 0.17 -23.21
C CYS A 192 3.87 -1.07 -23.84
N GLN A 193 4.09 -2.26 -23.30
CA GLN A 193 3.44 -3.49 -23.73
C GLN A 193 1.99 -3.61 -23.24
N HIS A 194 1.61 -2.80 -22.25
CA HIS A 194 0.26 -2.72 -21.69
C HIS A 194 -0.48 -1.45 -22.15
N GLY A 195 -0.06 -0.86 -23.25
CA GLY A 195 -0.77 0.25 -23.89
C GLY A 195 -0.48 1.63 -23.31
N LEU A 196 0.53 1.77 -22.43
CA LEU A 196 0.90 3.09 -21.90
C LEU A 196 1.50 3.95 -23.02
N LYS A 197 0.80 5.05 -23.34
CA LYS A 197 1.17 6.01 -24.38
C LYS A 197 1.16 7.44 -23.86
N CYS A 198 1.91 8.31 -24.53
CA CYS A 198 1.82 9.74 -24.34
C CYS A 198 0.55 10.28 -25.02
N PRO A 199 -0.29 11.04 -24.28
CA PRO A 199 -1.55 11.55 -24.86
C PRO A 199 -1.35 12.59 -25.97
N GLU A 200 -0.16 13.21 -26.07
CA GLU A 200 0.12 14.24 -27.07
C GLU A 200 0.77 13.68 -28.35
N THR A 201 1.60 12.66 -28.21
CA THR A 201 2.41 12.14 -29.32
C THR A 201 2.02 10.71 -29.72
N GLU A 202 1.11 10.08 -29.01
CA GLU A 202 0.72 8.67 -29.14
C GLU A 202 1.91 7.68 -29.04
N LEU A 203 3.14 8.17 -28.83
CA LEU A 203 4.30 7.32 -28.67
C LEU A 203 4.19 6.52 -27.37
N LYS A 204 4.62 5.28 -27.43
CA LYS A 204 4.65 4.38 -26.26
C LYS A 204 5.62 4.90 -25.19
N ILE A 205 5.24 4.74 -23.93
CA ILE A 205 6.07 5.11 -22.79
C ILE A 205 6.58 3.85 -22.10
N ARG A 206 7.91 3.69 -22.08
CA ARG A 206 8.56 2.60 -21.36
C ARG A 206 8.70 2.97 -19.90
N LYS A 207 7.80 2.47 -19.05
CA LYS A 207 7.94 2.48 -17.60
C LYS A 207 8.19 1.05 -17.16
N SER A 208 9.43 0.74 -16.77
CA SER A 208 9.77 -0.56 -16.23
C SER A 208 9.25 -0.69 -14.81
N THR A 209 8.42 -1.68 -14.58
CA THR A 209 7.75 -1.98 -13.33
C THR A 209 8.09 -3.40 -12.89
N GLY A 210 8.34 -3.59 -11.61
CA GLY A 210 8.45 -4.90 -11.00
C GLY A 210 7.08 -5.34 -10.51
N LEU A 211 6.72 -6.58 -10.82
CA LEU A 211 5.52 -7.22 -10.31
C LEU A 211 5.91 -8.47 -9.54
N MET A 212 5.39 -8.60 -8.33
CA MET A 212 5.38 -9.85 -7.60
C MET A 212 3.92 -10.30 -7.51
N ALA A 213 3.61 -11.48 -8.01
CA ALA A 213 2.24 -11.91 -8.16
C ALA A 213 2.11 -13.43 -7.99
N SER A 214 0.90 -13.88 -7.76
CA SER A 214 0.55 -15.29 -7.81
C SER A 214 0.84 -15.86 -9.21
N ARG A 215 1.14 -17.16 -9.27
CA ARG A 215 1.62 -17.82 -10.49
C ARG A 215 0.66 -17.65 -11.68
N SER A 216 -0.63 -17.69 -11.45
CA SER A 216 -1.68 -17.50 -12.47
C SER A 216 -1.59 -16.13 -13.17
N LEU A 217 -1.24 -15.07 -12.42
CA LEU A 217 -1.11 -13.72 -12.94
C LEU A 217 0.26 -13.47 -13.58
N ALA A 218 1.30 -14.12 -13.09
CA ALA A 218 2.67 -13.94 -13.56
C ALA A 218 2.85 -14.26 -15.06
N GLN A 219 2.07 -15.18 -15.58
CA GLN A 219 2.11 -15.56 -17.01
C GLN A 219 1.63 -14.47 -17.98
N HIS A 220 0.91 -13.46 -17.48
CA HIS A 220 0.41 -12.35 -18.30
C HIS A 220 1.36 -11.15 -18.34
N VAL A 221 2.49 -11.23 -17.67
CA VAL A 221 3.48 -10.17 -17.60
C VAL A 221 4.32 -10.12 -18.88
N ARG A 222 4.51 -8.91 -19.45
CA ARG A 222 5.23 -8.72 -20.71
C ARG A 222 6.35 -7.69 -20.55
N THR A 223 7.52 -8.02 -21.09
CA THR A 223 8.63 -7.07 -21.23
C THR A 223 8.66 -6.47 -22.62
N CYS A 224 9.23 -5.28 -22.75
CA CYS A 224 9.36 -4.60 -24.04
C CYS A 224 10.33 -5.38 -24.94
N ASP A 225 9.88 -5.64 -26.17
CA ASP A 225 10.65 -6.25 -27.25
C ASP A 225 11.64 -5.30 -27.94
N GLY A 226 11.51 -3.98 -27.68
CA GLY A 226 12.35 -2.95 -28.34
C GLY A 226 11.94 -2.61 -29.76
N LEU A 227 10.91 -3.24 -30.34
CA LEU A 227 10.49 -3.08 -31.73
C LEU A 227 9.64 -1.83 -31.98
N HIS A 228 9.59 -0.87 -31.04
CA HIS A 228 8.85 0.37 -31.18
C HIS A 228 9.59 1.54 -30.50
N GLN A 229 9.30 2.75 -30.99
CA GLN A 229 9.84 3.96 -30.40
C GLN A 229 9.18 4.27 -29.06
N HIS A 230 10.00 4.80 -28.15
CA HIS A 230 9.53 5.24 -26.83
C HIS A 230 9.69 6.75 -26.70
N ARG A 231 8.70 7.39 -26.08
CA ARG A 231 8.89 8.71 -25.53
C ARG A 231 9.48 8.59 -24.12
N ARG A 232 10.50 9.41 -23.82
CA ARG A 232 10.95 9.62 -22.43
C ARG A 232 9.93 10.44 -21.65
N ILE A 233 9.79 10.15 -20.38
CA ILE A 233 8.95 10.91 -19.46
C ILE A 233 9.80 12.06 -18.95
N GLU A 234 9.66 13.23 -19.55
CA GLU A 234 10.47 14.41 -19.24
C GLU A 234 9.59 15.66 -19.13
N GLY A 235 9.77 16.42 -18.03
CA GLY A 235 9.26 17.77 -17.90
C GLY A 235 7.73 17.92 -17.84
N LYS A 236 7.21 18.91 -18.57
CA LYS A 236 5.79 19.21 -18.67
C LYS A 236 5.27 18.90 -20.07
N LEU A 237 4.04 18.45 -20.16
CA LEU A 237 3.30 18.38 -21.42
C LEU A 237 3.04 19.81 -21.92
N LYS A 238 2.82 19.99 -23.23
CA LYS A 238 2.46 21.28 -23.85
C LYS A 238 1.21 21.90 -23.19
N THR A 239 0.34 21.08 -22.65
CA THR A 239 -0.85 21.49 -21.88
C THR A 239 -0.52 22.09 -20.51
N GLY A 240 0.76 22.29 -20.16
CA GLY A 240 1.21 22.75 -18.84
C GLY A 240 1.09 21.71 -17.74
N GLN A 241 0.52 20.56 -18.00
CA GLN A 241 0.46 19.44 -17.07
C GLN A 241 1.83 18.77 -16.96
N LEU A 242 2.22 18.41 -15.73
CA LEU A 242 3.41 17.59 -15.55
C LEU A 242 3.22 16.26 -16.29
N ASP A 243 4.24 15.82 -17.02
CA ASP A 243 4.27 14.53 -17.76
C ASP A 243 4.10 13.30 -16.85
N ARG A 244 3.75 13.55 -15.60
CA ARG A 244 3.39 12.57 -14.59
C ARG A 244 2.02 11.92 -14.81
N LYS A 245 1.13 12.52 -15.62
CA LYS A 245 -0.19 11.93 -15.91
C LYS A 245 -0.11 10.69 -16.79
N SER A 246 0.90 10.59 -17.62
CA SER A 246 1.18 9.38 -18.41
C SER A 246 1.66 8.22 -17.52
N THR A 247 2.10 8.50 -16.28
CA THR A 247 2.53 7.50 -15.29
C THR A 247 1.43 7.20 -14.26
N ARG A 248 0.17 7.34 -14.62
CA ARG A 248 -0.99 7.28 -13.72
C ARG A 248 -1.19 6.00 -12.89
N LEU A 249 -0.29 5.07 -12.91
CA LEU A 249 -0.27 3.98 -11.93
C LEU A 249 0.19 4.45 -10.52
N ASN A 250 0.90 5.62 -10.39
CA ASN A 250 1.44 6.09 -9.12
C ASN A 250 1.26 7.60 -8.85
N SER A 251 0.29 8.29 -9.43
CA SER A 251 0.20 9.75 -9.32
C SER A 251 -0.42 10.28 -8.02
N SER A 252 -0.81 9.43 -7.08
CA SER A 252 -1.42 9.87 -5.82
C SER A 252 -0.44 10.47 -4.79
N HIS A 253 0.87 10.36 -5.02
CA HIS A 253 1.86 10.61 -3.96
C HIS A 253 2.71 11.87 -4.11
N VAL A 254 2.48 12.69 -5.14
CA VAL A 254 3.36 13.83 -5.42
C VAL A 254 2.78 15.17 -4.97
N SER A 255 1.50 15.24 -4.60
CA SER A 255 0.87 16.49 -4.17
C SER A 255 1.05 16.83 -2.68
N GLU A 256 1.51 15.89 -1.86
CA GLU A 256 1.67 16.12 -0.41
C GLU A 256 3.06 16.62 0.02
N SER A 257 4.03 16.72 -0.90
CA SER A 257 5.39 17.19 -0.56
C SER A 257 5.59 18.70 -0.71
N ARG A 258 4.51 19.49 -0.89
CA ARG A 258 4.59 20.95 -1.02
C ARG A 258 3.50 21.64 -0.19
N MET A 259 3.54 21.42 1.13
CA MET A 259 3.09 22.38 2.14
C MET A 259 4.08 22.31 3.30
#